data_a7d78c114ac4039b4710d99a1d9bf008
#
_entry.id   a7d78c114ac4039b4710d99a1d9bf008
#
_cell.length_a   1.000
_cell.length_b   1.000
_cell.length_c   1.000
_cell.angle_alpha   90.00
_cell.angle_beta   90.00
_cell.angle_gamma   90.00
#
_symmetry.space_group_name_H-M   'P 1'
#
loop_
_entity.id
_entity.type
_entity.pdbx_description
1 polymer ?
#
loop_
_entity_poly.entity_id
_entity_poly.type
_entity_poly.pdbx_seq_one_letter_code
_entity_poly.pdbx_strand_id
1 'polypeptide(L)'
;MAEGISAVLYPDEIAARLPMWLRTVLVGCVVLVATGAGLFGYRYFTTPTTLTVAAGSVESEAIRYLTAIASRLASTNSPVRLKVIDAGSALAAAKEFSAGKVNLAVVRADFENPSDARTVVLLAYAVVLIVAPGTSIESMGDLKGKTVGVGGGEVNHAVVQALTKEYDLARQKVQFKDLAIADIEKALQSKQVSALLVVMPLSEKYLSILRNVLQMNAKRKATLIPIEAAGAIANFAPAFESFEVPKGTLRGSPPIPDDDLTTLRVPFYLVAHKKLDADVVTNLTRAIIDTRRELIAEFPLMAQVVAPSTDNDAYIPIHPGAAAFYDGTQQDFFDKYSNALYFGPVVLGGLASLLAALWKFIGANKAIGSPLEPLYALAGEIRKAGSEADLVAIEEKLDNILKSELSKHAKGELQAGDAAGLSLAAHRLEYLISYRRSQLDAGHPFGPRELSEAIRK
;
A
#
# COMPACT_ATOMS: atom_id res chain seq x y z
N MET A 1 20.47 54.68 -11.55
CA MET A 1 19.39 54.44 -12.52
C MET A 1 19.09 52.94 -12.51
N ALA A 2 17.97 52.62 -12.05
CA ALA A 2 17.02 51.53 -12.29
C ALA A 2 16.30 51.19 -10.97
N GLU A 3 15.28 51.97 -10.66
CA GLU A 3 14.22 51.59 -9.74
C GLU A 3 13.39 50.50 -10.42
N GLY A 4 13.49 49.27 -9.94
CA GLY A 4 12.58 48.18 -10.25
C GLY A 4 11.55 48.08 -9.14
N ILE A 5 10.42 48.72 -9.31
CA ILE A 5 9.26 48.66 -8.43
C ILE A 5 8.71 47.23 -8.56
N SER A 6 9.00 46.40 -7.57
CA SER A 6 8.25 45.18 -7.34
C SER A 6 6.88 45.55 -6.73
N ALA A 7 5.91 45.74 -7.59
CA ALA A 7 4.51 45.86 -7.15
C ALA A 7 4.10 44.48 -6.58
N VAL A 8 4.22 44.36 -5.25
CA VAL A 8 3.55 43.29 -4.51
C VAL A 8 2.05 43.61 -4.61
N LEU A 9 1.39 43.02 -5.59
CA LEU A 9 -0.06 43.06 -5.73
C LEU A 9 -0.67 42.38 -4.50
N TYR A 10 -1.22 43.20 -3.58
CA TYR A 10 -1.98 42.68 -2.45
C TYR A 10 -3.21 41.90 -2.98
N PRO A 11 -3.44 40.66 -2.51
CA PRO A 11 -4.57 39.84 -2.98
C PRO A 11 -5.94 40.51 -2.84
N ASP A 12 -6.08 41.44 -1.93
CA ASP A 12 -7.33 42.20 -1.69
C ASP A 12 -7.67 43.16 -2.86
N GLU A 13 -6.67 43.71 -3.57
CA GLU A 13 -6.92 44.60 -4.73
C GLU A 13 -7.33 43.85 -5.99
N ILE A 14 -6.76 42.64 -6.19
CA ILE A 14 -7.15 41.78 -7.31
C ILE A 14 -8.59 41.29 -7.09
N ALA A 15 -8.91 40.92 -5.85
CA ALA A 15 -10.24 40.47 -5.49
C ALA A 15 -11.32 41.54 -5.75
N ALA A 16 -11.04 42.82 -5.47
CA ALA A 16 -11.99 43.92 -5.65
C ALA A 16 -12.38 44.14 -7.12
N ARG A 17 -11.52 43.77 -8.07
CA ARG A 17 -11.74 43.99 -9.53
C ARG A 17 -12.51 42.87 -10.23
N LEU A 18 -12.68 41.70 -9.58
CA LEU A 18 -13.34 40.57 -10.19
C LEU A 18 -14.85 40.58 -9.93
N PRO A 19 -15.70 40.35 -10.94
CA PRO A 19 -17.14 40.23 -10.76
C PRO A 19 -17.50 39.07 -9.84
N MET A 20 -18.57 39.18 -9.06
CA MET A 20 -18.96 38.21 -8.03
C MET A 20 -19.13 36.78 -8.56
N TRP A 21 -19.69 36.64 -9.77
CA TRP A 21 -19.86 35.33 -10.41
C TRP A 21 -18.52 34.62 -10.69
N LEU A 22 -17.48 35.38 -11.07
CA LEU A 22 -16.14 34.80 -11.34
C LEU A 22 -15.47 34.34 -10.05
N ARG A 23 -15.68 35.04 -8.93
CA ARG A 23 -15.19 34.62 -7.60
C ARG A 23 -15.84 33.31 -7.15
N THR A 24 -17.18 33.20 -7.32
CA THR A 24 -17.89 31.96 -6.96
C THR A 24 -17.46 30.79 -7.81
N VAL A 25 -17.22 30.99 -9.12
CA VAL A 25 -16.69 29.95 -10.02
C VAL A 25 -15.28 29.51 -9.59
N LEU A 26 -14.40 30.46 -9.29
CA LEU A 26 -13.02 30.17 -8.89
C LEU A 26 -12.96 29.40 -7.57
N VAL A 27 -13.77 29.79 -6.59
CA VAL A 27 -13.92 29.03 -5.34
C VAL A 27 -14.49 27.65 -5.58
N GLY A 28 -15.50 27.51 -6.43
CA GLY A 28 -16.06 26.23 -6.85
C GLY A 28 -15.01 25.31 -7.48
N CYS A 29 -14.16 25.84 -8.35
CA CYS A 29 -13.04 25.09 -8.95
C CYS A 29 -12.03 24.62 -7.89
N VAL A 30 -11.64 25.47 -6.94
CA VAL A 30 -10.70 25.10 -5.86
C VAL A 30 -11.28 23.99 -4.99
N VAL A 31 -12.55 24.10 -4.59
CA VAL A 31 -13.25 23.08 -3.81
C VAL A 31 -13.34 21.76 -4.59
N LEU A 32 -13.62 21.82 -5.88
CA LEU A 32 -13.72 20.64 -6.74
C LEU A 32 -12.36 19.92 -6.87
N VAL A 33 -11.27 20.67 -7.07
CA VAL A 33 -9.92 20.14 -7.12
C VAL A 33 -9.50 19.54 -5.78
N ALA A 34 -9.78 20.23 -4.66
CA ALA A 34 -9.47 19.74 -3.33
C ALA A 34 -10.24 18.45 -2.99
N THR A 35 -11.53 18.39 -3.33
CA THR A 35 -12.36 17.20 -3.14
C THR A 35 -11.88 16.06 -4.03
N GLY A 36 -11.54 16.33 -5.30
CA GLY A 36 -10.99 15.36 -6.22
C GLY A 36 -9.65 14.79 -5.74
N ALA A 37 -8.75 15.64 -5.29
CA ALA A 37 -7.47 15.24 -4.70
C ALA A 37 -7.65 14.41 -3.42
N GLY A 38 -8.59 14.81 -2.56
CA GLY A 38 -8.92 14.06 -1.34
C GLY A 38 -9.50 12.67 -1.63
N LEU A 39 -10.44 12.55 -2.57
CA LEU A 39 -11.00 11.29 -3.02
C LEU A 39 -9.97 10.40 -3.71
N PHE A 40 -9.10 10.99 -4.54
CA PHE A 40 -8.02 10.26 -5.18
C PHE A 40 -7.03 9.73 -4.14
N GLY A 41 -6.61 10.55 -3.19
CA GLY A 41 -5.75 10.14 -2.08
C GLY A 41 -6.39 9.02 -1.24
N TYR A 42 -7.66 9.20 -0.83
CA TYR A 42 -8.40 8.18 -0.11
C TYR A 42 -8.44 6.85 -0.88
N ARG A 43 -8.78 6.88 -2.17
CA ARG A 43 -8.81 5.69 -3.01
C ARG A 43 -7.43 5.06 -3.18
N TYR A 44 -6.38 5.86 -3.34
CA TYR A 44 -5.01 5.38 -3.47
C TYR A 44 -4.54 4.62 -2.22
N PHE A 45 -4.85 5.12 -1.02
CA PHE A 45 -4.45 4.49 0.24
C PHE A 45 -5.37 3.34 0.69
N THR A 46 -6.60 3.24 0.18
CA THR A 46 -7.56 2.21 0.60
C THR A 46 -7.74 1.07 -0.40
N THR A 47 -7.24 1.19 -1.64
CA THR A 47 -7.33 0.10 -2.61
C THR A 47 -6.35 -1.02 -2.26
N PRO A 48 -6.85 -2.28 -2.07
CA PRO A 48 -5.96 -3.39 -1.78
C PRO A 48 -5.08 -3.73 -2.99
N THR A 49 -3.81 -4.01 -2.74
CA THR A 49 -2.88 -4.46 -3.77
C THR A 49 -3.16 -5.92 -4.12
N THR A 50 -3.48 -6.19 -5.38
CA THR A 50 -3.72 -7.56 -5.85
C THR A 50 -2.42 -8.16 -6.38
N LEU A 51 -1.97 -9.26 -5.76
CA LEU A 51 -0.80 -10.02 -6.16
C LEU A 51 -1.23 -11.32 -6.84
N THR A 52 -0.60 -11.63 -7.97
CA THR A 52 -0.77 -12.91 -8.65
C THR A 52 0.24 -13.92 -8.11
N VAL A 53 -0.21 -15.11 -7.72
CA VAL A 53 0.63 -16.20 -7.25
C VAL A 53 0.43 -17.45 -8.13
N ALA A 54 1.52 -17.93 -8.72
CA ALA A 54 1.52 -19.19 -9.44
C ALA A 54 1.88 -20.34 -8.47
N ALA A 55 1.14 -21.44 -8.57
CA ALA A 55 1.40 -22.65 -7.80
C ALA A 55 1.27 -23.89 -8.70
N GLY A 56 1.56 -25.07 -8.16
CA GLY A 56 1.52 -26.33 -8.90
C GLY A 56 0.15 -26.68 -9.50
N SER A 57 -0.23 -27.94 -9.50
CA SER A 57 -1.54 -28.34 -10.04
C SER A 57 -2.69 -28.07 -9.05
N VAL A 58 -3.93 -27.98 -9.56
CA VAL A 58 -5.18 -27.81 -8.77
C VAL A 58 -5.31 -28.89 -7.70
N GLU A 59 -4.80 -30.10 -7.96
CA GLU A 59 -4.84 -31.22 -7.02
C GLU A 59 -3.80 -31.10 -5.90
N SER A 60 -2.82 -30.18 -6.04
CA SER A 60 -1.79 -29.97 -5.02
C SER A 60 -2.38 -29.30 -3.78
N GLU A 61 -1.90 -29.70 -2.62
CA GLU A 61 -2.29 -29.05 -1.36
C GLU A 61 -1.90 -27.57 -1.35
N ALA A 62 -0.83 -27.18 -2.07
CA ALA A 62 -0.36 -25.80 -2.17
C ALA A 62 -1.42 -24.88 -2.77
N ILE A 63 -2.06 -25.25 -3.87
CA ILE A 63 -3.13 -24.42 -4.45
C ILE A 63 -4.33 -24.34 -3.51
N ARG A 64 -4.71 -25.44 -2.89
CA ARG A 64 -5.87 -25.47 -2.01
C ARG A 64 -5.72 -24.52 -0.83
N TYR A 65 -4.60 -24.58 -0.11
CA TYR A 65 -4.40 -23.67 1.02
C TYR A 65 -4.14 -22.21 0.58
N LEU A 66 -3.45 -21.96 -0.54
CA LEU A 66 -3.31 -20.61 -1.07
C LEU A 66 -4.65 -20.01 -1.46
N THR A 67 -5.56 -20.82 -2.00
CA THR A 67 -6.94 -20.40 -2.31
C THR A 67 -7.71 -20.09 -1.03
N ALA A 68 -7.54 -20.91 0.02
CA ALA A 68 -8.15 -20.65 1.32
C ALA A 68 -7.61 -19.35 1.95
N ILE A 69 -6.29 -19.11 1.88
CA ILE A 69 -5.67 -17.85 2.30
C ILE A 69 -6.25 -16.68 1.48
N ALA A 70 -6.33 -16.81 0.16
CA ALA A 70 -6.87 -15.77 -0.72
C ALA A 70 -8.33 -15.42 -0.36
N SER A 71 -9.16 -16.43 -0.09
CA SER A 71 -10.54 -16.25 0.37
C SER A 71 -10.60 -15.52 1.71
N ARG A 72 -9.73 -15.90 2.64
CA ARG A 72 -9.65 -15.24 3.96
C ARG A 72 -9.23 -13.80 3.87
N LEU A 73 -8.19 -13.50 3.08
CA LEU A 73 -7.77 -12.13 2.81
C LEU A 73 -8.88 -11.29 2.14
N ALA A 74 -9.70 -11.93 1.32
CA ALA A 74 -10.84 -11.26 0.71
C ALA A 74 -11.93 -10.90 1.73
N SER A 75 -12.17 -11.73 2.74
CA SER A 75 -13.19 -11.52 3.77
C SER A 75 -12.75 -10.58 4.89
N THR A 76 -11.47 -10.47 5.20
CA THR A 76 -10.91 -9.70 6.33
C THR A 76 -10.50 -8.27 5.99
N ASN A 77 -10.90 -7.74 4.83
CA ASN A 77 -10.53 -6.40 4.38
C ASN A 77 -9.01 -6.11 4.40
N SER A 78 -8.21 -7.16 4.16
CA SER A 78 -6.75 -7.07 4.11
C SER A 78 -6.27 -6.06 3.04
N PRO A 79 -5.18 -5.31 3.27
CA PRO A 79 -4.60 -4.43 2.27
C PRO A 79 -4.00 -5.18 1.07
N VAL A 80 -3.87 -6.52 1.17
CA VAL A 80 -3.36 -7.39 0.11
C VAL A 80 -4.44 -8.38 -0.32
N ARG A 81 -4.54 -8.62 -1.63
CA ARG A 81 -5.38 -9.64 -2.25
C ARG A 81 -4.50 -10.63 -3.00
N LEU A 82 -4.85 -11.91 -2.97
CA LEU A 82 -4.17 -12.94 -3.74
C LEU A 82 -5.07 -13.44 -4.86
N LYS A 83 -4.50 -13.51 -6.06
CA LYS A 83 -5.08 -14.21 -7.22
C LYS A 83 -4.24 -15.45 -7.49
N VAL A 84 -4.75 -16.61 -7.13
CA VAL A 84 -4.06 -17.91 -7.34
C VAL A 84 -4.23 -18.34 -8.79
N ILE A 85 -3.12 -18.75 -9.42
CA ILE A 85 -3.04 -19.23 -10.79
C ILE A 85 -2.51 -20.66 -10.75
N ASP A 86 -3.23 -21.57 -11.38
CA ASP A 86 -2.76 -22.94 -11.61
C ASP A 86 -1.77 -22.96 -12.75
N ALA A 87 -0.54 -23.30 -12.45
CA ALA A 87 0.53 -23.45 -13.43
C ALA A 87 0.71 -24.92 -13.91
N GLY A 88 -0.10 -25.85 -13.38
CA GLY A 88 -0.03 -27.29 -13.69
C GLY A 88 1.10 -28.02 -12.98
N SER A 89 2.24 -27.39 -12.71
CA SER A 89 3.35 -27.97 -11.95
C SER A 89 4.18 -26.88 -11.25
N ALA A 90 4.93 -27.27 -10.20
CA ALA A 90 5.83 -26.35 -9.52
C ALA A 90 6.95 -25.81 -10.44
N LEU A 91 7.39 -26.63 -11.40
CA LEU A 91 8.36 -26.22 -12.42
C LEU A 91 7.77 -25.17 -13.37
N ALA A 92 6.51 -25.35 -13.80
CA ALA A 92 5.83 -24.37 -14.62
C ALA A 92 5.58 -23.06 -13.85
N ALA A 93 5.22 -23.14 -12.57
CA ALA A 93 5.09 -21.96 -11.71
C ALA A 93 6.40 -21.18 -11.61
N ALA A 94 7.54 -21.87 -11.44
CA ALA A 94 8.86 -21.23 -11.44
C ALA A 94 9.18 -20.57 -12.79
N LYS A 95 8.84 -21.18 -13.92
CA LYS A 95 9.02 -20.62 -15.27
C LYS A 95 8.17 -19.37 -15.49
N GLU A 96 6.90 -19.37 -15.05
CA GLU A 96 6.03 -18.20 -15.15
C GLU A 96 6.53 -17.03 -14.28
N PHE A 97 7.05 -17.34 -13.10
CA PHE A 97 7.68 -16.36 -12.21
C PHE A 97 8.94 -15.75 -12.85
N SER A 98 9.85 -16.59 -13.38
CA SER A 98 11.07 -16.13 -14.06
C SER A 98 10.77 -15.29 -15.30
N ALA A 99 9.65 -15.55 -15.99
CA ALA A 99 9.16 -14.76 -17.10
C ALA A 99 8.48 -13.43 -16.68
N GLY A 100 8.37 -13.15 -15.38
CA GLY A 100 7.74 -11.94 -14.85
C GLY A 100 6.21 -11.88 -15.05
N LYS A 101 5.56 -13.00 -15.34
CA LYS A 101 4.10 -13.05 -15.56
C LYS A 101 3.30 -13.00 -14.26
N VAL A 102 3.92 -13.38 -13.15
CA VAL A 102 3.31 -13.41 -11.81
C VAL A 102 4.20 -12.71 -10.79
N ASN A 103 3.59 -12.19 -9.73
CA ASN A 103 4.30 -11.48 -8.66
C ASN A 103 4.96 -12.43 -7.67
N LEU A 104 4.32 -13.58 -7.45
CA LEU A 104 4.68 -14.60 -6.48
C LEU A 104 4.62 -15.98 -7.14
N ALA A 105 5.43 -16.91 -6.65
CA ALA A 105 5.30 -18.31 -7.03
C ALA A 105 5.62 -19.25 -5.86
N VAL A 106 5.02 -20.44 -5.90
CA VAL A 106 5.44 -21.56 -5.07
C VAL A 106 6.51 -22.34 -5.83
N VAL A 107 7.73 -22.30 -5.32
CA VAL A 107 8.89 -22.95 -5.95
C VAL A 107 9.53 -23.97 -5.00
N ARG A 108 10.08 -25.02 -5.55
CA ARG A 108 10.92 -25.98 -4.83
C ARG A 108 12.39 -25.55 -4.97
N ALA A 109 13.14 -25.60 -3.89
CA ALA A 109 14.50 -25.05 -3.84
C ALA A 109 15.47 -25.66 -4.86
N ASP A 110 15.26 -26.91 -5.25
CA ASP A 110 16.12 -27.64 -6.21
C ASP A 110 15.83 -27.32 -7.69
N PHE A 111 14.89 -26.43 -7.99
CA PHE A 111 14.72 -25.90 -9.33
C PHE A 111 15.73 -24.77 -9.60
N GLU A 112 15.93 -24.44 -10.88
CA GLU A 112 16.72 -23.26 -11.23
C GLU A 112 16.22 -22.04 -10.45
N ASN A 113 17.11 -21.51 -9.61
CA ASN A 113 16.77 -20.37 -8.77
C ASN A 113 16.81 -19.09 -9.59
N PRO A 114 15.69 -18.44 -9.84
CA PRO A 114 15.71 -17.15 -10.50
C PRO A 114 16.46 -16.14 -9.62
N SER A 115 17.46 -15.46 -10.17
CA SER A 115 18.26 -14.44 -9.47
C SER A 115 17.41 -13.33 -8.83
N ASP A 116 16.17 -13.19 -9.31
CA ASP A 116 15.19 -12.22 -8.87
C ASP A 116 14.23 -12.73 -7.78
N ALA A 117 14.31 -14.01 -7.42
CA ALA A 117 13.49 -14.61 -6.37
C ALA A 117 14.00 -14.23 -4.97
N ARG A 118 13.06 -13.96 -4.08
CA ARG A 118 13.29 -13.76 -2.65
C ARG A 118 12.23 -14.52 -1.86
N THR A 119 12.66 -15.25 -0.84
CA THR A 119 11.74 -16.04 -0.03
C THR A 119 10.85 -15.14 0.84
N VAL A 120 9.58 -15.51 0.91
CA VAL A 120 8.59 -14.86 1.79
C VAL A 120 8.30 -15.74 2.98
N VAL A 121 8.03 -17.03 2.73
CA VAL A 121 7.71 -18.02 3.74
C VAL A 121 8.10 -19.42 3.24
N LEU A 122 8.59 -20.27 4.14
CA LEU A 122 8.72 -21.70 3.90
C LEU A 122 7.35 -22.33 4.10
N LEU A 123 6.85 -23.03 3.06
CA LEU A 123 5.50 -23.58 3.06
C LEU A 123 5.46 -25.03 3.55
N ALA A 124 6.39 -25.85 3.09
CA ALA A 124 6.48 -27.27 3.42
C ALA A 124 7.83 -27.83 3.01
N TYR A 125 8.12 -29.05 3.43
CA TYR A 125 9.22 -29.85 2.94
C TYR A 125 8.71 -31.04 2.12
N ALA A 126 9.36 -31.33 0.99
CA ALA A 126 9.22 -32.60 0.30
C ALA A 126 10.39 -33.49 0.70
N VAL A 127 10.10 -34.73 1.08
CA VAL A 127 11.09 -35.72 1.50
C VAL A 127 11.35 -36.66 0.34
N VAL A 128 12.61 -36.97 0.10
CA VAL A 128 13.06 -37.95 -0.91
C VAL A 128 12.95 -39.34 -0.30
N LEU A 129 12.12 -40.17 -0.88
CA LEU A 129 11.98 -41.57 -0.46
C LEU A 129 12.35 -42.51 -1.62
N ILE A 130 13.25 -43.45 -1.36
CA ILE A 130 13.57 -44.53 -2.29
C ILE A 130 13.00 -45.81 -1.72
N VAL A 131 12.09 -46.43 -2.45
CA VAL A 131 11.34 -47.61 -1.99
C VAL A 131 11.62 -48.78 -2.90
N ALA A 132 12.05 -49.90 -2.35
CA ALA A 132 12.20 -51.15 -3.08
C ALA A 132 11.15 -52.17 -2.63
N PRO A 133 10.47 -52.89 -3.57
CA PRO A 133 9.62 -54.01 -3.23
C PRO A 133 10.49 -55.20 -2.82
N GLY A 134 10.33 -55.66 -1.58
CA GLY A 134 11.10 -56.77 -1.03
C GLY A 134 12.29 -56.34 -0.19
N THR A 135 13.16 -57.25 0.17
CA THR A 135 14.32 -57.05 1.06
C THR A 135 15.66 -57.27 0.34
N SER A 136 15.65 -57.34 -0.99
CA SER A 136 16.88 -57.60 -1.75
C SER A 136 17.68 -56.33 -2.10
N ILE A 137 17.14 -55.16 -1.79
CA ILE A 137 17.74 -53.84 -2.02
C ILE A 137 17.55 -53.07 -0.72
N GLU A 138 18.60 -52.92 0.05
CA GLU A 138 18.58 -52.26 1.38
C GLU A 138 19.48 -51.04 1.43
N SER A 139 20.39 -50.89 0.45
CA SER A 139 21.32 -49.76 0.36
C SER A 139 21.39 -49.19 -1.05
N MET A 140 21.97 -48.00 -1.18
CA MET A 140 22.24 -47.36 -2.49
C MET A 140 23.16 -48.21 -3.35
N GLY A 141 24.07 -48.99 -2.73
CA GLY A 141 24.99 -49.92 -3.44
C GLY A 141 24.26 -51.06 -4.15
N ASP A 142 23.14 -51.54 -3.61
CA ASP A 142 22.35 -52.65 -4.18
C ASP A 142 21.59 -52.26 -5.44
N LEU A 143 21.53 -50.98 -5.76
CA LEU A 143 20.93 -50.46 -7.00
C LEU A 143 21.79 -50.72 -8.24
N LYS A 144 23.03 -51.20 -8.09
CA LYS A 144 23.94 -51.50 -9.21
C LYS A 144 23.27 -52.34 -10.29
N GLY A 145 23.27 -51.81 -11.52
CA GLY A 145 22.68 -52.49 -12.69
C GLY A 145 21.14 -52.56 -12.67
N LYS A 146 20.48 -51.86 -11.75
CA LYS A 146 19.01 -51.84 -11.63
C LYS A 146 18.41 -50.62 -12.30
N THR A 147 17.10 -50.69 -12.55
CA THR A 147 16.31 -49.59 -13.02
C THR A 147 15.49 -49.01 -11.87
N VAL A 148 15.63 -47.73 -11.61
CA VAL A 148 14.88 -46.98 -10.60
C VAL A 148 13.81 -46.14 -11.31
N GLY A 149 12.55 -46.30 -10.92
CA GLY A 149 11.46 -45.45 -11.40
C GLY A 149 11.52 -44.11 -10.69
N VAL A 150 11.33 -43.02 -11.41
CA VAL A 150 11.25 -41.65 -10.85
C VAL A 150 9.81 -41.21 -10.94
N GLY A 151 9.12 -41.21 -9.80
CA GLY A 151 7.73 -40.74 -9.73
C GLY A 151 7.67 -39.23 -9.85
N GLY A 152 6.82 -38.73 -10.75
CA GLY A 152 6.71 -37.30 -11.05
C GLY A 152 7.65 -36.79 -12.15
N GLY A 153 8.53 -37.67 -12.69
CA GLY A 153 9.33 -37.39 -13.89
C GLY A 153 10.31 -36.24 -13.74
N GLU A 154 10.37 -35.39 -14.75
CA GLU A 154 11.32 -34.24 -14.90
C GLU A 154 11.48 -33.38 -13.65
N VAL A 155 10.42 -33.23 -12.89
CA VAL A 155 10.42 -32.40 -11.64
C VAL A 155 11.46 -32.91 -10.63
N ASN A 156 11.81 -34.19 -10.66
CA ASN A 156 12.72 -34.82 -9.71
C ASN A 156 14.13 -35.08 -10.28
N HIS A 157 14.43 -34.60 -11.48
CA HIS A 157 15.74 -34.81 -12.10
C HIS A 157 16.91 -34.21 -11.30
N ALA A 158 16.68 -33.06 -10.60
CA ALA A 158 17.70 -32.45 -9.74
C ALA A 158 18.13 -33.41 -8.61
N VAL A 159 17.17 -34.09 -7.98
CA VAL A 159 17.43 -35.11 -6.97
C VAL A 159 18.22 -36.29 -7.57
N VAL A 160 17.79 -36.77 -8.74
CA VAL A 160 18.48 -37.86 -9.47
C VAL A 160 19.92 -37.47 -9.79
N GLN A 161 20.16 -36.23 -10.23
CA GLN A 161 21.52 -35.75 -10.52
C GLN A 161 22.38 -35.71 -9.26
N ALA A 162 21.84 -35.18 -8.15
CA ALA A 162 22.56 -35.13 -6.87
C ALA A 162 22.95 -36.53 -6.37
N LEU A 163 22.02 -37.48 -6.41
CA LEU A 163 22.29 -38.86 -6.04
C LEU A 163 23.28 -39.55 -7.00
N THR A 164 23.12 -39.31 -8.31
CA THR A 164 24.01 -39.88 -9.34
C THR A 164 25.43 -39.43 -9.16
N LYS A 165 25.62 -38.13 -8.84
CA LYS A 165 26.94 -37.56 -8.60
C LYS A 165 27.59 -38.10 -7.33
N GLU A 166 26.85 -38.18 -6.22
CA GLU A 166 27.38 -38.57 -4.92
C GLU A 166 27.75 -40.07 -4.87
N TYR A 167 26.86 -40.91 -5.39
CA TYR A 167 27.03 -42.35 -5.34
C TYR A 167 27.63 -42.95 -6.62
N ASP A 168 28.07 -42.12 -7.60
CA ASP A 168 28.60 -42.57 -8.91
C ASP A 168 27.69 -43.62 -9.61
N LEU A 169 26.35 -43.33 -9.55
CA LEU A 169 25.35 -44.31 -10.02
C LEU A 169 25.44 -44.57 -11.53
N ALA A 170 25.96 -43.63 -12.29
CA ALA A 170 26.21 -43.81 -13.73
C ALA A 170 27.24 -44.91 -13.98
N ARG A 171 28.38 -44.93 -13.24
CA ARG A 171 29.38 -45.95 -13.30
C ARG A 171 28.88 -47.31 -12.81
N GLN A 172 27.97 -47.28 -11.85
CA GLN A 172 27.27 -48.45 -11.35
C GLN A 172 26.21 -48.98 -12.30
N LYS A 173 25.97 -48.32 -13.45
CA LYS A 173 24.99 -48.69 -14.49
C LYS A 173 23.54 -48.67 -13.95
N VAL A 174 23.24 -47.80 -12.98
CA VAL A 174 21.89 -47.56 -12.53
C VAL A 174 21.14 -46.75 -13.61
N GLN A 175 19.96 -47.21 -13.97
CA GLN A 175 19.11 -46.52 -14.95
C GLN A 175 17.95 -45.84 -14.23
N PHE A 176 17.61 -44.61 -14.64
CA PHE A 176 16.44 -43.93 -14.14
C PHE A 176 15.37 -43.86 -15.23
N LYS A 177 14.13 -44.17 -14.87
CA LYS A 177 12.98 -44.15 -15.76
C LYS A 177 11.89 -43.26 -15.20
N ASP A 178 11.54 -42.22 -15.92
CA ASP A 178 10.43 -41.35 -15.52
C ASP A 178 9.10 -42.09 -15.57
N LEU A 179 8.30 -41.94 -14.51
CA LEU A 179 6.99 -42.58 -14.36
C LEU A 179 5.95 -41.55 -13.99
N ALA A 180 4.84 -41.53 -14.69
CA ALA A 180 3.66 -40.84 -14.21
C ALA A 180 3.13 -41.50 -12.93
N ILE A 181 2.54 -40.77 -12.02
CA ILE A 181 2.05 -41.28 -10.73
C ILE A 181 1.09 -42.48 -10.95
N ALA A 182 0.24 -42.40 -11.98
CA ALA A 182 -0.71 -43.45 -12.33
C ALA A 182 -0.03 -44.75 -12.81
N ASP A 183 1.20 -44.71 -13.34
CA ASP A 183 1.90 -45.83 -13.92
C ASP A 183 2.83 -46.53 -12.93
N ILE A 184 3.04 -45.94 -11.75
CA ILE A 184 4.00 -46.45 -10.74
C ILE A 184 3.67 -47.89 -10.34
N GLU A 185 2.42 -48.16 -10.01
CA GLU A 185 1.96 -49.46 -9.59
C GLU A 185 2.22 -50.53 -10.65
N LYS A 186 1.83 -50.28 -11.90
CA LYS A 186 2.02 -51.15 -13.04
C LYS A 186 3.49 -51.43 -13.31
N ALA A 187 4.35 -50.38 -13.21
CA ALA A 187 5.78 -50.51 -13.44
C ALA A 187 6.47 -51.40 -12.38
N LEU A 188 6.04 -51.29 -11.11
CA LEU A 188 6.52 -52.14 -10.03
C LEU A 188 6.04 -53.59 -10.17
N GLN A 189 4.77 -53.82 -10.49
CA GLN A 189 4.18 -55.15 -10.67
C GLN A 189 4.80 -55.90 -11.85
N SER A 190 5.02 -55.20 -12.96
CA SER A 190 5.65 -55.76 -14.17
C SER A 190 7.17 -55.90 -14.08
N LYS A 191 7.78 -55.52 -12.94
CA LYS A 191 9.23 -55.52 -12.70
C LYS A 191 10.02 -54.67 -13.72
N GLN A 192 9.38 -53.67 -14.32
CA GLN A 192 10.06 -52.69 -15.19
C GLN A 192 11.05 -51.84 -14.40
N VAL A 193 10.76 -51.64 -13.13
CA VAL A 193 11.62 -50.91 -12.19
C VAL A 193 11.85 -51.80 -10.96
N SER A 194 13.03 -51.69 -10.37
CA SER A 194 13.44 -52.45 -9.19
C SER A 194 13.26 -51.68 -7.88
N ALA A 195 13.28 -50.35 -7.97
CA ALA A 195 13.01 -49.42 -6.90
C ALA A 195 12.29 -48.22 -7.45
N LEU A 196 11.66 -47.46 -6.58
CA LEU A 196 10.92 -46.24 -6.88
C LEU A 196 11.50 -45.08 -6.07
N LEU A 197 11.87 -43.98 -6.72
CA LEU A 197 12.22 -42.72 -6.12
C LEU A 197 11.00 -41.79 -6.21
N VAL A 198 10.57 -41.26 -5.07
CA VAL A 198 9.50 -40.27 -4.97
C VAL A 198 9.94 -39.09 -4.10
N VAL A 199 9.47 -37.91 -4.42
CA VAL A 199 9.74 -36.67 -3.66
C VAL A 199 8.41 -36.06 -3.33
N MET A 200 8.01 -36.11 -2.06
CA MET A 200 6.66 -35.69 -1.64
C MET A 200 6.64 -35.19 -0.19
N PRO A 201 5.71 -34.33 0.17
CA PRO A 201 5.47 -33.95 1.58
C PRO A 201 5.02 -35.20 2.37
N LEU A 202 5.45 -35.24 3.65
CA LEU A 202 4.98 -36.28 4.59
C LEU A 202 3.60 -35.89 5.14
N SER A 203 2.59 -35.81 4.27
CA SER A 203 1.20 -35.65 4.68
C SER A 203 0.40 -36.94 4.50
N GLU A 204 -0.68 -37.11 5.26
CA GLU A 204 -1.51 -38.31 5.23
C GLU A 204 -1.99 -38.66 3.81
N LYS A 205 -2.31 -37.63 3.02
CA LYS A 205 -2.70 -37.80 1.61
C LYS A 205 -1.65 -38.57 0.82
N TYR A 206 -0.39 -38.11 0.87
CA TYR A 206 0.70 -38.74 0.10
C TYR A 206 1.17 -40.02 0.73
N LEU A 207 1.20 -40.08 2.07
CA LEU A 207 1.55 -41.34 2.76
C LEU A 207 0.52 -42.44 2.49
N SER A 208 -0.76 -42.13 2.37
CA SER A 208 -1.80 -43.12 2.02
C SER A 208 -1.59 -43.67 0.60
N ILE A 209 -1.23 -42.81 -0.37
CA ILE A 209 -0.90 -43.25 -1.74
C ILE A 209 0.30 -44.21 -1.69
N LEU A 210 1.37 -43.83 -1.00
CA LEU A 210 2.56 -44.63 -0.89
C LEU A 210 2.27 -45.97 -0.16
N ARG A 211 1.48 -45.93 0.93
CA ARG A 211 1.02 -47.15 1.62
C ARG A 211 0.24 -48.09 0.70
N ASN A 212 -0.64 -47.54 -0.14
CA ASN A 212 -1.40 -48.36 -1.11
C ASN A 212 -0.48 -49.06 -2.12
N VAL A 213 0.49 -48.32 -2.68
CA VAL A 213 1.49 -48.87 -3.57
C VAL A 213 2.32 -49.99 -2.89
N LEU A 214 2.68 -49.82 -1.62
CA LEU A 214 3.41 -50.80 -0.82
C LEU A 214 2.56 -51.98 -0.39
N GLN A 215 1.29 -51.80 -0.09
CA GLN A 215 0.37 -52.87 0.34
C GLN A 215 -0.02 -53.83 -0.76
N MET A 216 0.00 -53.39 -2.03
CA MET A 216 -0.24 -54.28 -3.17
C MET A 216 0.74 -55.39 -3.30
N ASN A 217 1.89 -55.28 -2.66
CA ASN A 217 2.92 -56.34 -2.52
C ASN A 217 2.92 -56.92 -1.09
N ALA A 218 1.75 -57.14 -0.47
CA ALA A 218 1.61 -57.60 0.92
C ALA A 218 2.34 -58.91 1.26
N LYS A 219 2.70 -59.68 0.29
CA LYS A 219 3.55 -60.91 0.45
C LYS A 219 5.04 -60.61 0.44
N ARG A 220 5.47 -59.39 0.10
CA ARG A 220 6.87 -58.96 0.10
C ARG A 220 7.02 -57.72 0.97
N LYS A 221 7.94 -57.72 1.93
CA LYS A 221 8.29 -56.53 2.69
C LYS A 221 8.79 -55.47 1.71
N ALA A 222 8.26 -54.26 1.79
CA ALA A 222 8.84 -53.09 1.12
C ALA A 222 9.92 -52.52 2.04
N THR A 223 11.06 -52.19 1.44
CA THR A 223 12.21 -51.59 2.15
C THR A 223 12.38 -50.15 1.70
N LEU A 224 12.55 -49.23 2.63
CA LEU A 224 13.01 -47.88 2.36
C LEU A 224 14.54 -47.89 2.35
N ILE A 225 15.12 -47.29 1.32
CA ILE A 225 16.59 -47.28 1.13
C ILE A 225 17.09 -45.95 1.71
N PRO A 226 18.02 -45.99 2.70
CA PRO A 226 18.59 -44.77 3.28
C PRO A 226 19.50 -44.05 2.27
N ILE A 227 19.57 -42.75 2.37
CA ILE A 227 20.53 -41.88 1.69
C ILE A 227 21.55 -41.43 2.74
N GLU A 228 22.47 -42.34 3.08
CA GLU A 228 23.46 -42.14 4.17
C GLU A 228 24.33 -40.89 3.92
N ALA A 229 24.65 -40.60 2.66
CA ALA A 229 25.41 -39.40 2.28
C ALA A 229 24.58 -38.10 2.22
N ALA A 230 23.35 -38.08 2.80
CA ALA A 230 22.47 -36.90 2.73
C ALA A 230 23.15 -35.63 3.27
N GLY A 231 23.94 -35.75 4.35
CA GLY A 231 24.70 -34.61 4.89
C GLY A 231 25.76 -34.08 3.93
N ALA A 232 26.48 -35.02 3.22
CA ALA A 232 27.46 -34.62 2.22
C ALA A 232 26.79 -33.93 1.01
N ILE A 233 25.68 -34.49 0.52
CA ILE A 233 24.90 -33.88 -0.56
C ILE A 233 24.42 -32.47 -0.18
N ALA A 234 23.89 -32.32 1.02
CA ALA A 234 23.40 -31.01 1.51
C ALA A 234 24.52 -29.95 1.56
N ASN A 235 25.75 -30.34 1.90
CA ASN A 235 26.89 -29.41 1.93
C ASN A 235 27.31 -28.89 0.52
N PHE A 236 27.17 -29.73 -0.51
CA PHE A 236 27.56 -29.38 -1.89
C PHE A 236 26.40 -28.89 -2.74
N ALA A 237 25.18 -29.16 -2.35
CA ALA A 237 23.96 -28.78 -3.05
C ALA A 237 22.96 -28.17 -2.02
N PRO A 238 23.10 -26.87 -1.69
CA PRO A 238 22.35 -26.22 -0.62
C PRO A 238 20.84 -26.10 -0.86
N ALA A 239 20.37 -26.55 -2.03
CA ALA A 239 18.94 -26.76 -2.29
C ALA A 239 18.36 -27.95 -1.52
N PHE A 240 19.19 -28.84 -1.01
CA PHE A 240 18.82 -30.04 -0.26
C PHE A 240 19.23 -29.90 1.20
N GLU A 241 18.46 -30.52 2.08
CA GLU A 241 18.76 -30.62 3.51
C GLU A 241 18.77 -32.08 3.90
N SER A 242 19.69 -32.48 4.80
CA SER A 242 19.67 -33.81 5.43
C SER A 242 18.48 -33.91 6.38
N PHE A 243 17.77 -35.01 6.36
CA PHE A 243 16.57 -35.21 7.17
C PHE A 243 16.48 -36.68 7.64
N GLU A 244 15.99 -36.88 8.84
CA GLU A 244 15.70 -38.19 9.39
C GLU A 244 14.19 -38.43 9.40
N VAL A 245 13.74 -39.45 8.67
CA VAL A 245 12.36 -39.94 8.68
C VAL A 245 12.18 -40.80 9.92
N PRO A 246 11.33 -40.46 10.88
CA PRO A 246 11.18 -41.24 12.10
C PRO A 246 10.66 -42.65 11.83
N LYS A 247 11.10 -43.58 12.64
CA LYS A 247 10.59 -44.96 12.69
C LYS A 247 9.07 -44.99 12.68
N GLY A 248 8.50 -45.82 11.85
CA GLY A 248 7.05 -46.01 11.81
C GLY A 248 6.27 -44.93 11.07
N THR A 249 6.91 -43.93 10.43
CA THR A 249 6.24 -42.85 9.72
C THR A 249 5.23 -43.33 8.68
N LEU A 250 5.56 -44.35 7.92
CA LEU A 250 4.66 -44.94 6.91
C LEU A 250 3.65 -45.91 7.53
N ARG A 251 4.07 -46.68 8.51
CA ARG A 251 3.24 -47.68 9.22
C ARG A 251 3.80 -47.95 10.61
N GLY A 252 2.95 -47.91 11.63
CA GLY A 252 3.35 -48.10 13.03
C GLY A 252 3.56 -49.55 13.45
N SER A 253 2.86 -50.53 12.80
CA SER A 253 2.98 -51.97 13.17
C SER A 253 2.77 -52.90 11.97
N PRO A 254 3.75 -53.75 11.60
CA PRO A 254 5.17 -53.56 11.91
C PRO A 254 5.66 -52.22 11.43
N PRO A 255 6.61 -51.56 12.11
CA PRO A 255 7.04 -50.22 11.77
C PRO A 255 7.69 -50.16 10.38
N ILE A 256 7.37 -49.09 9.63
CA ILE A 256 8.02 -48.76 8.36
C ILE A 256 8.29 -47.25 8.38
N PRO A 257 9.53 -46.82 8.28
CA PRO A 257 10.76 -47.62 8.40
C PRO A 257 10.86 -48.31 9.76
N ASP A 258 11.65 -49.36 9.86
CA ASP A 258 11.86 -50.15 11.08
C ASP A 258 12.79 -49.45 12.08
N ASP A 259 13.58 -48.51 11.59
CA ASP A 259 14.39 -47.56 12.38
C ASP A 259 14.36 -46.17 11.73
N ASP A 260 14.91 -45.16 12.39
CA ASP A 260 15.02 -43.82 11.83
C ASP A 260 15.83 -43.86 10.52
N LEU A 261 15.32 -43.20 9.48
CA LEU A 261 15.88 -43.32 8.13
C LEU A 261 16.46 -41.97 7.68
N THR A 262 17.79 -41.94 7.49
CA THR A 262 18.46 -40.77 6.92
C THR A 262 18.14 -40.63 5.44
N THR A 263 17.71 -39.42 5.06
CA THR A 263 17.36 -39.07 3.68
C THR A 263 17.56 -37.61 3.39
N LEU A 264 17.14 -37.17 2.21
CA LEU A 264 17.11 -35.76 1.80
C LEU A 264 15.70 -35.19 1.91
N ARG A 265 15.61 -33.91 2.21
CA ARG A 265 14.39 -33.13 2.02
C ARG A 265 14.67 -31.86 1.21
N VAL A 266 13.65 -31.36 0.57
CA VAL A 266 13.71 -30.18 -0.28
C VAL A 266 12.62 -29.19 0.18
N PRO A 267 12.98 -27.97 0.52
CA PRO A 267 11.99 -26.98 0.94
C PRO A 267 11.18 -26.46 -0.25
N PHE A 268 9.90 -26.20 0.00
CA PHE A 268 9.01 -25.40 -0.84
C PHE A 268 8.85 -24.01 -0.25
N TYR A 269 9.17 -23.02 -1.04
CA TYR A 269 9.04 -21.62 -0.66
C TYR A 269 7.93 -20.91 -1.44
N LEU A 270 7.24 -20.02 -0.78
CA LEU A 270 6.59 -18.91 -1.47
C LEU A 270 7.66 -17.86 -1.72
N VAL A 271 7.90 -17.53 -2.97
CA VAL A 271 8.86 -16.51 -3.36
C VAL A 271 8.16 -15.30 -3.94
N ALA A 272 8.75 -14.13 -3.74
CA ALA A 272 8.35 -12.87 -4.32
C ALA A 272 9.45 -12.34 -5.24
N HIS A 273 9.08 -11.51 -6.21
CA HIS A 273 10.06 -10.82 -7.02
C HIS A 273 10.80 -9.78 -6.17
N LYS A 274 12.15 -9.72 -6.27
CA LYS A 274 12.99 -8.82 -5.45
C LYS A 274 12.60 -7.33 -5.54
N LYS A 275 11.89 -6.93 -6.61
CA LYS A 275 11.42 -5.56 -6.85
C LYS A 275 10.06 -5.27 -6.23
N LEU A 276 9.41 -6.27 -5.64
CA LEU A 276 8.12 -6.07 -5.02
C LEU A 276 8.30 -5.18 -3.78
N ASP A 277 7.35 -4.29 -3.56
CA ASP A 277 7.39 -3.35 -2.43
C ASP A 277 7.49 -4.08 -1.09
N ALA A 278 8.41 -3.62 -0.22
CA ALA A 278 8.68 -4.28 1.06
C ALA A 278 7.46 -4.28 1.98
N ASP A 279 6.68 -3.20 2.02
CA ASP A 279 5.49 -3.12 2.86
C ASP A 279 4.39 -4.04 2.40
N VAL A 280 4.23 -4.20 1.08
CA VAL A 280 3.28 -5.14 0.49
C VAL A 280 3.64 -6.57 0.90
N VAL A 281 4.94 -6.93 0.84
CA VAL A 281 5.42 -8.26 1.26
C VAL A 281 5.32 -8.44 2.77
N THR A 282 5.60 -7.42 3.58
CA THR A 282 5.39 -7.45 5.03
C THR A 282 3.94 -7.76 5.38
N ASN A 283 3.00 -7.05 4.76
CA ASN A 283 1.57 -7.25 4.98
C ASN A 283 1.11 -8.64 4.50
N LEU A 284 1.65 -9.12 3.38
CA LEU A 284 1.38 -10.47 2.88
C LEU A 284 1.89 -11.52 3.86
N THR A 285 3.13 -11.39 4.34
CA THR A 285 3.74 -12.34 5.28
C THR A 285 2.94 -12.41 6.57
N ARG A 286 2.58 -11.26 7.14
CA ARG A 286 1.70 -11.18 8.31
C ARG A 286 0.39 -11.92 8.07
N ALA A 287 -0.26 -11.60 6.98
CA ALA A 287 -1.56 -12.18 6.64
C ALA A 287 -1.50 -13.71 6.47
N ILE A 288 -0.44 -14.24 5.88
CA ILE A 288 -0.22 -15.70 5.76
C ILE A 288 -0.02 -16.34 7.14
N ILE A 289 0.83 -15.75 7.98
CA ILE A 289 1.14 -16.31 9.30
C ILE A 289 -0.07 -16.23 10.24
N ASP A 290 -0.85 -15.16 10.20
CA ASP A 290 -2.06 -15.01 11.01
C ASP A 290 -3.13 -16.03 10.57
N THR A 291 -3.36 -16.14 9.26
CA THR A 291 -4.34 -17.08 8.69
C THR A 291 -3.93 -18.54 8.89
N ARG A 292 -2.63 -18.84 8.98
CA ARG A 292 -2.09 -20.18 9.24
C ARG A 292 -2.78 -20.84 10.44
N ARG A 293 -2.89 -20.12 11.56
CA ARG A 293 -3.46 -20.67 12.80
C ARG A 293 -4.90 -21.14 12.64
N GLU A 294 -5.66 -20.45 11.81
CA GLU A 294 -7.06 -20.80 11.55
C GLU A 294 -7.19 -21.97 10.60
N LEU A 295 -6.24 -22.14 9.68
CA LEU A 295 -6.31 -23.14 8.62
C LEU A 295 -5.62 -24.47 8.97
N ILE A 296 -4.87 -24.58 10.06
CA ILE A 296 -4.15 -25.84 10.44
C ILE A 296 -5.11 -27.03 10.58
N ALA A 297 -6.32 -26.80 11.10
CA ALA A 297 -7.30 -27.88 11.28
C ALA A 297 -7.78 -28.45 9.92
N GLU A 298 -7.88 -27.61 8.90
CA GLU A 298 -8.32 -28.01 7.56
C GLU A 298 -7.13 -28.49 6.70
N PHE A 299 -5.97 -27.84 6.86
CA PHE A 299 -4.74 -28.13 6.11
C PHE A 299 -3.57 -28.42 7.07
N PRO A 300 -3.36 -29.65 7.50
CA PRO A 300 -2.30 -30.00 8.47
C PRO A 300 -0.88 -29.59 8.02
N LEU A 301 -0.61 -29.53 6.71
CA LEU A 301 0.66 -29.02 6.18
C LEU A 301 0.94 -27.57 6.54
N MET A 302 -0.10 -26.77 6.86
CA MET A 302 0.09 -25.42 7.35
C MET A 302 0.88 -25.35 8.68
N ALA A 303 0.97 -26.47 9.41
CA ALA A 303 1.83 -26.56 10.59
C ALA A 303 3.31 -26.40 10.26
N GLN A 304 3.72 -26.77 9.03
CA GLN A 304 5.11 -26.65 8.54
C GLN A 304 5.45 -25.24 8.04
N VAL A 305 4.45 -24.36 7.87
CA VAL A 305 4.67 -22.99 7.42
C VAL A 305 5.42 -22.22 8.49
N VAL A 306 6.65 -21.82 8.20
CA VAL A 306 7.56 -21.13 9.12
C VAL A 306 8.35 -20.04 8.39
N ALA A 307 9.08 -19.23 9.18
CA ALA A 307 10.05 -18.30 8.62
C ALA A 307 11.10 -19.05 7.78
N PRO A 308 11.48 -18.56 6.59
CA PRO A 308 12.66 -19.04 5.91
C PRO A 308 13.92 -18.61 6.67
N SER A 309 15.11 -19.18 6.32
CA SER A 309 16.37 -18.68 6.87
C SER A 309 16.53 -17.18 6.59
N THR A 310 16.93 -16.43 7.60
CA THR A 310 17.26 -15.01 7.51
C THR A 310 18.75 -14.77 7.26
N ASP A 311 19.55 -15.85 7.13
CA ASP A 311 20.97 -15.76 6.87
C ASP A 311 21.23 -15.14 5.50
N ASN A 312 22.26 -14.31 5.42
CA ASN A 312 22.63 -13.60 4.18
C ASN A 312 23.14 -14.54 3.09
N ASP A 313 23.59 -15.73 3.45
CA ASP A 313 24.11 -16.78 2.59
C ASP A 313 23.09 -17.89 2.27
N ALA A 314 21.82 -17.67 2.66
CA ALA A 314 20.74 -18.60 2.31
C ALA A 314 20.66 -18.80 0.80
N TYR A 315 20.42 -20.04 0.37
CA TYR A 315 20.35 -20.44 -1.05
C TYR A 315 19.38 -19.58 -1.86
N ILE A 316 18.23 -19.27 -1.32
CA ILE A 316 17.32 -18.24 -1.83
C ILE A 316 17.18 -17.16 -0.73
N PRO A 317 17.76 -15.96 -0.91
CA PRO A 317 17.70 -14.94 0.12
C PRO A 317 16.28 -14.51 0.47
N ILE A 318 16.06 -14.11 1.70
CA ILE A 318 14.77 -13.63 2.17
C ILE A 318 14.42 -12.26 1.55
N HIS A 319 13.13 -12.00 1.32
CA HIS A 319 12.67 -10.69 0.89
C HIS A 319 12.76 -9.68 2.03
N PRO A 320 13.25 -8.44 1.81
CA PRO A 320 13.38 -7.44 2.88
C PRO A 320 12.09 -7.20 3.68
N GLY A 321 10.94 -7.19 3.02
CA GLY A 321 9.65 -7.07 3.68
C GLY A 321 9.28 -8.26 4.55
N ALA A 322 9.66 -9.49 4.16
CA ALA A 322 9.46 -10.68 4.97
C ALA A 322 10.42 -10.69 6.16
N ALA A 323 11.69 -10.34 5.94
CA ALA A 323 12.68 -10.19 7.02
C ALA A 323 12.20 -9.20 8.07
N ALA A 324 11.75 -8.01 7.65
CA ALA A 324 11.22 -6.99 8.56
C ALA A 324 10.06 -7.51 9.42
N PHE A 325 9.23 -8.40 8.87
CA PHE A 325 8.15 -9.05 9.64
C PHE A 325 8.70 -10.00 10.70
N TYR A 326 9.63 -10.89 10.33
CA TYR A 326 10.14 -11.91 11.23
C TYR A 326 11.08 -11.34 12.30
N ASP A 327 11.85 -10.32 11.97
CA ASP A 327 12.78 -9.64 12.88
C ASP A 327 12.07 -8.64 13.82
N GLY A 328 10.77 -8.40 13.61
CA GLY A 328 10.01 -7.41 14.38
C GLY A 328 10.43 -5.96 14.14
N THR A 329 11.20 -5.71 13.06
CA THR A 329 11.69 -4.38 12.67
C THR A 329 10.69 -3.63 11.79
N GLN A 330 9.43 -4.08 11.79
CA GLN A 330 8.37 -3.40 11.06
C GLN A 330 8.26 -1.96 11.56
N GLN A 331 8.30 -1.02 10.63
CA GLN A 331 7.99 0.35 10.98
C GLN A 331 6.52 0.42 11.41
N ASP A 332 6.28 0.81 12.65
CA ASP A 332 4.94 1.10 13.13
C ASP A 332 4.31 2.19 12.28
N PHE A 333 2.97 2.20 12.21
CA PHE A 333 2.24 3.23 11.48
C PHE A 333 2.72 4.65 11.84
N PHE A 334 3.04 4.88 13.10
CA PHE A 334 3.56 6.16 13.58
C PHE A 334 4.96 6.46 13.04
N ASP A 335 5.85 5.48 12.94
CA ASP A 335 7.21 5.67 12.40
C ASP A 335 7.16 5.93 10.89
N LYS A 336 6.36 5.17 10.17
CA LYS A 336 6.19 5.32 8.71
C LYS A 336 5.55 6.65 8.34
N TYR A 337 4.56 7.09 9.11
CA TYR A 337 3.81 8.33 8.84
C TYR A 337 4.21 9.47 9.76
N SER A 338 5.32 9.36 10.52
CA SER A 338 5.81 10.41 11.41
C SER A 338 5.93 11.75 10.69
N ASN A 339 6.54 11.77 9.50
CA ASN A 339 6.62 12.96 8.66
C ASN A 339 5.24 13.48 8.24
N ALA A 340 4.31 12.60 7.86
CA ALA A 340 2.95 12.99 7.48
C ALA A 340 2.15 13.49 8.69
N LEU A 341 2.36 12.92 9.87
CA LEU A 341 1.78 13.37 11.14
C LEU A 341 2.34 14.74 11.57
N TYR A 342 3.62 15.00 11.33
CA TYR A 342 4.22 16.32 11.55
C TYR A 342 3.71 17.35 10.56
N PHE A 343 3.59 17.01 9.27
CA PHE A 343 3.09 17.93 8.25
C PHE A 343 1.57 18.01 8.19
N GLY A 344 0.84 17.03 8.72
CA GLY A 344 -0.63 17.01 8.75
C GLY A 344 -1.25 18.26 9.35
N PRO A 345 -0.88 18.70 10.57
CA PRO A 345 -1.35 19.93 11.16
C PRO A 345 -1.00 21.19 10.34
N VAL A 346 0.19 21.22 9.71
CA VAL A 346 0.62 22.32 8.84
C VAL A 346 -0.25 22.39 7.58
N VAL A 347 -0.51 21.25 6.95
CA VAL A 347 -1.39 21.16 5.78
C VAL A 347 -2.84 21.53 6.15
N LEU A 348 -3.35 21.02 7.27
CA LEU A 348 -4.68 21.37 7.77
C LEU A 348 -4.80 22.85 8.12
N GLY A 349 -3.76 23.43 8.78
CA GLY A 349 -3.68 24.86 9.07
C GLY A 349 -3.64 25.70 7.79
N GLY A 350 -2.86 25.26 6.80
CA GLY A 350 -2.82 25.89 5.47
C GLY A 350 -4.17 25.84 4.75
N LEU A 351 -4.87 24.71 4.78
CA LEU A 351 -6.21 24.56 4.23
C LEU A 351 -7.24 25.43 4.96
N ALA A 352 -7.19 25.49 6.30
CA ALA A 352 -8.07 26.34 7.09
C ALA A 352 -7.83 27.83 6.80
N SER A 353 -6.57 28.25 6.66
CA SER A 353 -6.18 29.62 6.27
C SER A 353 -6.67 29.94 4.86
N LEU A 354 -6.55 29.00 3.93
CA LEU A 354 -7.03 29.16 2.55
C LEU A 354 -8.56 29.26 2.51
N LEU A 355 -9.28 28.47 3.29
CA LEU A 355 -10.73 28.54 3.43
C LEU A 355 -11.16 29.85 4.04
N ALA A 356 -10.47 30.37 5.07
CA ALA A 356 -10.74 31.68 5.68
C ALA A 356 -10.49 32.82 4.68
N ALA A 357 -9.41 32.75 3.91
CA ALA A 357 -9.10 33.69 2.83
C ALA A 357 -10.17 33.65 1.72
N LEU A 358 -10.62 32.48 1.32
CA LEU A 358 -11.71 32.30 0.36
C LEU A 358 -13.02 32.86 0.87
N TRP A 359 -13.35 32.66 2.16
CA TRP A 359 -14.52 33.21 2.78
C TRP A 359 -14.50 34.76 2.80
N LYS A 360 -13.34 35.34 3.17
CA LYS A 360 -13.11 36.78 3.11
C LYS A 360 -13.20 37.30 1.66
N PHE A 361 -12.66 36.55 0.71
CA PHE A 361 -12.70 36.87 -0.72
C PHE A 361 -14.15 36.95 -1.28
N ILE A 362 -15.03 36.04 -0.84
CA ILE A 362 -16.45 36.06 -1.21
C ILE A 362 -17.20 37.19 -0.51
N GLY A 363 -16.90 37.43 0.79
CA GLY A 363 -17.57 38.40 1.65
C GLY A 363 -17.17 39.85 1.44
N ALA A 364 -16.09 40.11 0.68
CA ALA A 364 -15.47 41.44 0.52
C ALA A 364 -16.29 42.48 -0.28
N ASN A 365 -17.58 42.27 -0.51
CA ASN A 365 -18.44 43.15 -1.28
C ASN A 365 -19.44 44.00 -0.42
N LYS A 366 -19.13 44.30 0.83
CA LYS A 366 -19.70 45.51 1.42
C LYS A 366 -18.72 46.61 1.08
N ALA A 367 -18.97 47.33 -0.05
CA ALA A 367 -18.40 48.65 -0.26
C ALA A 367 -18.76 49.46 0.97
N ILE A 368 -17.79 49.68 1.85
CA ILE A 368 -17.91 50.69 2.89
C ILE A 368 -17.93 52.01 2.10
N GLY A 369 -19.12 52.51 1.81
CA GLY A 369 -19.27 53.86 1.24
C GLY A 369 -18.46 54.82 2.12
N SER A 370 -17.66 55.67 1.50
CA SER A 370 -16.87 56.65 2.26
C SER A 370 -17.80 57.40 3.24
N PRO A 371 -17.48 57.40 4.57
CA PRO A 371 -18.31 58.08 5.56
C PRO A 371 -18.46 59.59 5.30
N LEU A 372 -17.70 60.13 4.36
CA LEU A 372 -17.69 61.49 3.93
C LEU A 372 -18.70 61.78 2.80
N GLU A 373 -19.17 60.75 2.07
CA GLU A 373 -20.06 60.95 0.92
C GLU A 373 -21.39 61.62 1.26
N PRO A 374 -22.10 61.30 2.38
CA PRO A 374 -23.31 62.00 2.81
C PRO A 374 -23.04 63.42 3.17
N LEU A 375 -21.87 63.78 3.73
CA LEU A 375 -21.52 65.16 4.11
C LEU A 375 -21.24 66.02 2.88
N TYR A 376 -20.61 65.44 1.84
CA TYR A 376 -20.43 66.20 0.57
C TYR A 376 -21.75 66.52 -0.13
N ALA A 377 -22.78 65.69 0.00
CA ALA A 377 -24.11 65.95 -0.54
C ALA A 377 -24.75 67.17 0.16
N LEU A 378 -24.63 67.30 1.50
CA LEU A 378 -25.14 68.42 2.27
C LEU A 378 -24.54 69.76 1.85
N ALA A 379 -23.28 69.84 1.47
CA ALA A 379 -22.66 71.09 0.96
C ALA A 379 -23.38 71.59 -0.30
N GLY A 380 -23.94 70.72 -1.12
CA GLY A 380 -24.78 71.09 -2.27
C GLY A 380 -26.15 71.64 -1.86
N GLU A 381 -26.73 71.05 -0.80
CA GLU A 381 -28.04 71.53 -0.25
C GLU A 381 -27.93 72.94 0.44
N ILE A 382 -26.84 73.14 1.21
CA ILE A 382 -26.56 74.42 1.84
C ILE A 382 -26.51 75.55 0.82
N ARG A 383 -25.89 75.34 -0.33
CA ARG A 383 -25.79 76.36 -1.39
C ARG A 383 -27.14 76.72 -2.01
N LYS A 384 -28.09 75.81 -1.99
CA LYS A 384 -29.41 75.96 -2.59
C LYS A 384 -30.45 76.44 -1.59
N ALA A 385 -30.14 76.44 -0.28
CA ALA A 385 -31.06 76.89 0.78
C ALA A 385 -31.48 78.30 0.56
N GLY A 386 -32.79 78.53 0.48
CA GLY A 386 -33.40 79.81 0.20
C GLY A 386 -34.03 80.48 1.44
N SER A 387 -34.14 79.73 2.55
CA SER A 387 -34.74 80.19 3.77
C SER A 387 -33.99 79.70 5.03
N GLU A 388 -34.21 80.43 6.16
CA GLU A 388 -33.67 79.97 7.46
C GLU A 388 -34.21 78.58 7.85
N ALA A 389 -35.46 78.28 7.52
CA ALA A 389 -36.05 76.98 7.78
C ALA A 389 -35.34 75.87 7.03
N ASP A 390 -34.85 76.12 5.81
CA ASP A 390 -34.05 75.13 5.01
C ASP A 390 -32.72 74.89 5.70
N LEU A 391 -32.04 75.89 6.23
CA LEU A 391 -30.76 75.77 6.91
C LEU A 391 -30.90 75.02 8.23
N VAL A 392 -31.95 75.20 9.00
CA VAL A 392 -32.26 74.47 10.24
C VAL A 392 -32.48 72.99 9.91
N ALA A 393 -33.22 72.67 8.83
CA ALA A 393 -33.42 71.30 8.42
C ALA A 393 -32.11 70.58 7.96
N ILE A 394 -31.17 71.35 7.38
CA ILE A 394 -29.85 70.82 7.00
C ILE A 394 -28.95 70.61 8.22
N GLU A 395 -29.00 71.51 9.24
CA GLU A 395 -28.33 71.33 10.52
C GLU A 395 -28.78 70.05 11.21
N GLU A 396 -30.09 69.81 11.28
CA GLU A 396 -30.64 68.59 11.86
C GLU A 396 -30.17 67.31 11.10
N LYS A 397 -30.10 67.34 9.76
CA LYS A 397 -29.54 66.24 8.96
C LYS A 397 -28.07 66.04 9.27
N LEU A 398 -27.27 67.11 9.41
CA LEU A 398 -25.84 67.01 9.73
C LEU A 398 -25.65 66.39 11.11
N ASP A 399 -26.38 66.79 12.11
CA ASP A 399 -26.34 66.25 13.46
C ASP A 399 -26.70 64.75 13.48
N ASN A 400 -27.72 64.37 12.73
CA ASN A 400 -28.09 62.92 12.60
C ASN A 400 -27.03 62.07 11.95
N ILE A 401 -26.37 62.56 10.89
CA ILE A 401 -25.26 61.88 10.24
C ILE A 401 -24.06 61.73 11.19
N LEU A 402 -23.68 62.84 11.86
CA LEU A 402 -22.58 62.85 12.83
C LEU A 402 -22.84 61.87 13.99
N LYS A 403 -24.07 61.91 14.55
CA LYS A 403 -24.45 60.97 15.62
C LYS A 403 -24.40 59.49 15.19
N SER A 404 -24.83 59.20 13.97
CA SER A 404 -24.73 57.86 13.38
C SER A 404 -23.30 57.43 13.23
N GLU A 405 -22.42 58.27 12.67
CA GLU A 405 -21.02 57.93 12.41
C GLU A 405 -20.19 57.87 13.71
N LEU A 406 -20.44 58.74 14.69
CA LEU A 406 -19.84 58.65 16.03
C LEU A 406 -20.24 57.34 16.75
N SER A 407 -21.46 56.86 16.57
CA SER A 407 -21.91 55.58 17.10
C SER A 407 -21.14 54.40 16.46
N LYS A 408 -20.84 54.45 15.17
CA LYS A 408 -20.00 53.45 14.48
C LYS A 408 -18.56 53.53 14.98
N HIS A 409 -18.02 54.71 15.22
CA HIS A 409 -16.69 54.88 15.79
C HIS A 409 -16.59 54.25 17.20
N ALA A 410 -17.58 54.47 18.06
CA ALA A 410 -17.65 53.89 19.40
C ALA A 410 -17.72 52.35 19.38
N LYS A 411 -18.20 51.74 18.28
CA LYS A 411 -18.24 50.30 18.05
C LYS A 411 -16.97 49.73 17.40
N GLY A 412 -15.97 50.59 17.09
CA GLY A 412 -14.73 50.17 16.45
C GLY A 412 -14.86 49.91 14.95
N GLU A 413 -15.92 50.32 14.31
CA GLU A 413 -16.22 50.11 12.89
C GLU A 413 -15.61 51.17 11.97
N LEU A 414 -15.05 52.28 12.52
CA LEU A 414 -14.42 53.38 11.79
C LEU A 414 -12.92 53.45 12.10
N GLN A 415 -12.11 53.72 11.08
CA GLN A 415 -10.68 53.93 11.27
C GLN A 415 -10.41 55.33 11.85
N ALA A 416 -9.33 55.49 12.63
CA ALA A 416 -8.98 56.77 13.28
C ALA A 416 -8.78 57.92 12.28
N GLY A 417 -8.32 57.63 11.06
CA GLY A 417 -8.19 58.59 9.98
C GLY A 417 -9.52 59.13 9.46
N ASP A 418 -10.56 58.28 9.41
CA ASP A 418 -11.89 58.67 8.95
C ASP A 418 -12.62 59.55 9.97
N ALA A 419 -12.40 59.31 11.27
CA ALA A 419 -12.94 60.13 12.33
C ALA A 419 -12.39 61.57 12.29
N ALA A 420 -11.11 61.75 12.00
CA ALA A 420 -10.50 63.10 11.82
C ALA A 420 -11.04 63.78 10.57
N GLY A 421 -11.21 63.06 9.47
CA GLY A 421 -11.82 63.54 8.23
C GLY A 421 -13.26 63.95 8.41
N LEU A 422 -14.03 63.21 9.21
CA LEU A 422 -15.43 63.49 9.54
C LEU A 422 -15.57 64.76 10.35
N SER A 423 -14.73 65.00 11.38
CA SER A 423 -14.69 66.20 12.20
C SER A 423 -14.36 67.48 11.36
N LEU A 424 -13.35 67.30 10.45
CA LEU A 424 -12.97 68.40 9.57
C LEU A 424 -14.10 68.79 8.59
N ALA A 425 -14.75 67.75 8.01
CA ALA A 425 -15.90 67.99 7.11
C ALA A 425 -17.10 68.61 7.81
N ALA A 426 -17.40 68.16 9.04
CA ALA A 426 -18.47 68.75 9.86
C ALA A 426 -18.23 70.25 10.15
N HIS A 427 -17.03 70.58 10.61
CA HIS A 427 -16.66 72.00 10.88
C HIS A 427 -16.78 72.89 9.64
N ARG A 428 -16.42 72.37 8.50
CA ARG A 428 -16.55 73.07 7.23
C ARG A 428 -17.99 73.26 6.81
N LEU A 429 -18.86 72.32 7.07
CA LEU A 429 -20.30 72.41 6.77
C LEU A 429 -20.99 73.47 7.74
N GLU A 430 -20.65 73.42 9.02
CA GLU A 430 -21.13 74.43 10.01
C GLU A 430 -20.72 75.83 9.59
N TYR A 431 -19.46 76.00 9.14
CA TYR A 431 -19.01 77.31 8.62
C TYR A 431 -19.80 77.72 7.37
N LEU A 432 -20.09 76.78 6.44
CA LEU A 432 -20.89 77.09 5.25
C LEU A 432 -22.34 77.43 5.60
N ILE A 433 -22.95 76.84 6.62
CA ILE A 433 -24.27 77.11 7.11
C ILE A 433 -24.32 78.54 7.75
N SER A 434 -23.36 78.87 8.63
CA SER A 434 -23.25 80.14 9.25
C SER A 434 -23.02 81.28 8.24
N TYR A 435 -22.19 80.99 7.24
CA TYR A 435 -21.95 81.94 6.15
C TYR A 435 -23.20 82.12 5.28
N ARG A 436 -23.96 81.09 4.98
CA ARG A 436 -25.20 81.17 4.23
C ARG A 436 -26.31 81.89 5.03
N ARG A 437 -26.37 81.66 6.33
CA ARG A 437 -27.27 82.37 7.24
C ARG A 437 -27.02 83.88 7.23
N SER A 438 -25.77 84.33 7.32
CA SER A 438 -25.42 85.75 7.26
C SER A 438 -25.72 86.40 5.91
N GLN A 439 -25.70 85.64 4.82
CA GLN A 439 -26.07 86.10 3.49
C GLN A 439 -27.62 86.31 3.34
N LEU A 440 -28.39 85.34 3.91
CA LEU A 440 -29.86 85.48 3.92
C LEU A 440 -30.32 86.67 4.73
N ASP A 441 -29.66 86.95 5.86
CA ASP A 441 -29.95 88.14 6.71
C ASP A 441 -29.54 89.47 6.03
N ALA A 442 -28.47 89.39 5.16
CA ALA A 442 -28.01 90.62 4.45
C ALA A 442 -28.76 90.91 3.15
N GLY A 443 -29.71 90.05 2.74
CA GLY A 443 -30.56 90.27 1.55
C GLY A 443 -29.82 90.17 0.20
N HIS A 444 -28.65 89.58 0.12
CA HIS A 444 -27.84 89.48 -1.12
C HIS A 444 -27.95 88.14 -1.80
N PRO A 445 -28.24 88.08 -3.14
CA PRO A 445 -28.24 86.81 -3.87
C PRO A 445 -26.82 86.30 -4.14
N PHE A 446 -26.63 84.97 -4.12
CA PHE A 446 -25.37 84.23 -4.29
C PHE A 446 -24.72 84.45 -5.69
N GLY A 447 -23.59 85.16 -5.73
CA GLY A 447 -22.81 85.33 -6.96
C GLY A 447 -21.65 84.32 -7.08
N PRO A 448 -21.34 83.79 -8.31
CA PRO A 448 -20.38 82.64 -8.49
C PRO A 448 -18.91 83.00 -8.20
N ARG A 449 -18.53 84.22 -7.98
CA ARG A 449 -17.12 84.66 -7.88
C ARG A 449 -16.52 84.69 -6.45
N GLU A 450 -17.29 84.78 -5.40
CA GLU A 450 -16.75 84.93 -4.04
C GLU A 450 -16.35 83.60 -3.35
N LEU A 451 -16.80 82.50 -3.89
CA LEU A 451 -16.43 81.19 -3.35
C LEU A 451 -14.99 80.77 -3.67
N SER A 452 -14.39 81.30 -4.71
CA SER A 452 -13.02 81.01 -5.11
C SER A 452 -11.97 81.65 -4.18
N GLU A 453 -12.29 82.75 -3.55
CA GLU A 453 -11.40 83.44 -2.60
C GLU A 453 -11.48 82.88 -1.16
N ALA A 454 -12.65 82.42 -0.74
CA ALA A 454 -12.83 81.79 0.57
C ALA A 454 -12.18 80.36 0.67
N ILE A 455 -11.92 79.72 -0.47
CA ILE A 455 -11.28 78.40 -0.52
C ILE A 455 -9.73 78.51 -0.50
N ARG A 456 -9.16 79.72 -0.72
CA ARG A 456 -7.70 79.93 -0.74
C ARG A 456 -7.15 80.53 0.57
N LYS A 457 -7.94 80.84 1.55
CA LYS A 457 -7.56 81.14 2.91
C LYS A 457 -7.93 80.04 3.86
#